data_97e7404061860f9ec3e7b89792431325
#
_entry.id   97e7404061860f9ec3e7b89792431325
#
_cell.length_a   1.000
_cell.length_b   1.000
_cell.length_c   1.000
_cell.angle_alpha   90.00
_cell.angle_beta   90.00
_cell.angle_gamma   90.00
#
_symmetry.space_group_name_H-M   'P 1'
#
loop_
_entity.id
_entity.type
_entity.pdbx_description
1 polymer ?
#
loop_
_entity_poly.entity_id
_entity_poly.type
_entity_poly.pdbx_seq_one_letter_code
_entity_poly.pdbx_strand_id
1 'polypeptide(L)'
;DLVRSRGLGDVYKRQKFIDAAAQAVAASTPTTMLTPNIARSFAQGVDEFASSATVLARGEETDEPNRCRAALFVTDAESFLGSPTLQQEIFGASSLVVKCADAEQVRDVTATLEGQLTATVHAEESDHEAAAKLLAELELKAGRILFNGWPTGVEVGHAMVHGGPYPATSDSRTTSVGSLAIERFLRPVAYQDVPATLLPAAIADGNPEQIWRRIDGRLTRD
;
A
#
# COMPACT_ATOMS: atom_id res chain seq x y z
N ASP A 1 7.55 0.38 11.13
CA ASP A 1 8.76 0.76 11.90
C ASP A 1 9.83 -0.30 11.73
N LEU A 2 10.82 0.00 10.88
CA LEU A 2 12.06 -0.76 10.78
C LEU A 2 12.90 -0.50 12.02
N VAL A 3 12.65 -1.23 13.09
CA VAL A 3 13.49 -1.15 14.29
C VAL A 3 14.71 -2.01 14.06
N ARG A 4 15.84 -1.35 13.80
CA ARG A 4 17.15 -1.98 13.74
C ARG A 4 17.52 -2.50 15.13
N SER A 5 17.46 -3.81 15.36
CA SER A 5 17.86 -4.39 16.63
C SER A 5 19.38 -4.64 16.66
N ARG A 6 20.15 -3.64 17.13
CA ARG A 6 21.52 -3.83 17.62
C ARG A 6 21.63 -3.23 19.00
N GLY A 7 21.28 -4.01 20.02
CA GLY A 7 21.47 -3.67 21.43
C GLY A 7 20.19 -3.45 22.23
N LEU A 8 20.33 -3.35 23.56
CA LEU A 8 19.23 -3.14 24.50
C LEU A 8 18.40 -1.88 24.22
N GLY A 9 19.02 -0.83 23.65
CA GLY A 9 18.35 0.42 23.29
C GLY A 9 17.29 0.27 22.20
N ASP A 10 17.56 -0.56 21.20
CA ASP A 10 16.63 -0.78 20.07
C ASP A 10 15.45 -1.66 20.48
N VAL A 11 15.69 -2.65 21.33
CA VAL A 11 14.64 -3.47 21.94
C VAL A 11 13.69 -2.59 22.77
N TYR A 12 14.24 -1.63 23.52
CA TYR A 12 13.45 -0.70 24.32
C TYR A 12 12.62 0.28 23.49
N LYS A 13 13.17 0.83 22.42
CA LYS A 13 12.43 1.70 21.48
C LYS A 13 11.28 0.93 20.81
N ARG A 14 11.55 -0.29 20.35
CA ARG A 14 10.53 -1.18 19.78
C ARG A 14 9.42 -1.47 20.77
N GLN A 15 9.74 -1.78 22.03
CA GLN A 15 8.75 -2.07 23.04
C GLN A 15 7.86 -0.85 23.32
N LYS A 16 8.44 0.35 23.42
CA LYS A 16 7.66 1.60 23.55
C LYS A 16 6.67 1.81 22.43
N PHE A 17 7.07 1.54 21.18
CA PHE A 17 6.17 1.63 20.04
C PHE A 17 5.02 0.65 20.16
N ILE A 18 5.32 -0.62 20.46
CA ILE A 18 4.32 -1.68 20.63
C ILE A 18 3.33 -1.32 21.74
N ASP A 19 3.81 -0.85 22.89
CA ASP A 19 2.97 -0.47 24.04
C ASP A 19 2.06 0.72 23.69
N ALA A 20 2.60 1.75 23.01
CA ALA A 20 1.82 2.90 22.58
C ALA A 20 0.74 2.51 21.54
N ALA A 21 1.08 1.66 20.58
CA ALA A 21 0.14 1.14 19.60
C ALA A 21 -0.96 0.31 20.25
N ALA A 22 -0.61 -0.55 21.21
CA ALA A 22 -1.57 -1.35 21.96
C ALA A 22 -2.53 -0.48 22.78
N GLN A 23 -2.03 0.57 23.45
CA GLN A 23 -2.86 1.52 24.19
C GLN A 23 -3.83 2.28 23.25
N ALA A 24 -3.33 2.74 22.10
CA ALA A 24 -4.16 3.46 21.11
C ALA A 24 -5.27 2.56 20.55
N VAL A 25 -4.97 1.30 20.25
CA VAL A 25 -5.97 0.34 19.78
C VAL A 25 -6.97 0.00 20.88
N ALA A 26 -6.52 -0.22 22.11
CA ALA A 26 -7.42 -0.53 23.24
C ALA A 26 -8.42 0.60 23.53
N ALA A 27 -8.02 1.85 23.33
CA ALA A 27 -8.87 3.02 23.51
C ALA A 27 -9.72 3.38 22.26
N SER A 28 -9.64 2.60 21.17
CA SER A 28 -10.39 2.87 19.96
C SER A 28 -11.83 2.41 20.06
N THR A 29 -12.75 3.29 19.63
CA THR A 29 -14.17 2.97 19.56
C THR A 29 -14.48 2.09 18.33
N PRO A 30 -15.51 1.23 18.40
CA PRO A 30 -15.92 0.40 17.29
C PRO A 30 -16.36 1.25 16.08
N THR A 31 -15.99 0.80 14.88
CA THR A 31 -16.32 1.47 13.61
C THR A 31 -17.31 0.65 12.79
N THR A 32 -18.17 1.34 12.05
CA THR A 32 -19.16 0.70 11.18
C THR A 32 -18.47 0.17 9.92
N MET A 33 -18.69 -1.10 9.62
CA MET A 33 -18.20 -1.74 8.39
C MET A 33 -19.14 -1.44 7.22
N LEU A 34 -18.60 -1.42 6.01
CA LEU A 34 -19.33 -1.04 4.81
C LEU A 34 -20.55 -1.97 4.55
N THR A 35 -20.40 -3.26 4.79
CA THR A 35 -21.49 -4.23 4.66
C THR A 35 -21.43 -5.29 5.76
N PRO A 36 -22.57 -5.96 6.07
CA PRO A 36 -22.59 -7.08 7.02
C PRO A 36 -21.68 -8.25 6.62
N ASN A 37 -21.46 -8.48 5.32
CA ASN A 37 -20.56 -9.52 4.85
C ASN A 37 -19.10 -9.18 5.20
N ILE A 38 -18.67 -7.94 4.99
CA ILE A 38 -17.34 -7.47 5.35
C ILE A 38 -17.13 -7.58 6.87
N ALA A 39 -18.14 -7.23 7.67
CA ALA A 39 -18.06 -7.35 9.13
C ALA A 39 -17.86 -8.81 9.56
N ARG A 40 -18.58 -9.76 8.96
CA ARG A 40 -18.40 -11.19 9.26
C ARG A 40 -17.03 -11.70 8.83
N SER A 41 -16.59 -11.36 7.62
CA SER A 41 -15.26 -11.76 7.12
C SER A 41 -14.13 -11.18 7.98
N PHE A 42 -14.28 -9.93 8.45
CA PHE A 42 -13.34 -9.32 9.38
C PHE A 42 -13.27 -10.07 10.70
N ALA A 43 -14.43 -10.38 11.32
CA ALA A 43 -14.47 -11.12 12.58
C ALA A 43 -13.81 -12.50 12.45
N GLN A 44 -14.13 -13.24 11.40
CA GLN A 44 -13.51 -14.53 11.10
C GLN A 44 -11.99 -14.41 10.90
N GLY A 45 -11.53 -13.46 10.09
CA GLY A 45 -10.10 -13.25 9.85
C GLY A 45 -9.34 -12.89 11.14
N VAL A 46 -9.95 -12.07 12.01
CA VAL A 46 -9.37 -11.74 13.32
C VAL A 46 -9.25 -12.97 14.22
N ASP A 47 -10.24 -13.86 14.22
CA ASP A 47 -10.19 -15.10 14.99
C ASP A 47 -9.15 -16.09 14.44
N GLU A 48 -9.02 -16.19 13.13
CA GLU A 48 -7.97 -16.97 12.46
C GLU A 48 -6.57 -16.45 12.80
N PHE A 49 -6.35 -15.13 12.77
CA PHE A 49 -5.07 -14.51 13.17
C PHE A 49 -4.76 -14.75 14.64
N ALA A 50 -5.77 -14.68 15.52
CA ALA A 50 -5.59 -14.92 16.94
C ALA A 50 -5.13 -16.35 17.26
N SER A 51 -5.34 -17.31 16.37
CA SER A 51 -4.82 -18.67 16.50
C SER A 51 -3.34 -18.81 16.09
N SER A 52 -2.81 -17.84 15.34
CA SER A 52 -1.46 -17.90 14.73
C SER A 52 -0.53 -16.79 15.22
N ALA A 53 -1.05 -15.72 15.83
CA ALA A 53 -0.29 -14.60 16.36
C ALA A 53 -0.79 -14.21 17.76
N THR A 54 0.05 -13.54 18.54
CA THR A 54 -0.34 -13.03 19.86
C THR A 54 -1.21 -11.79 19.70
N VAL A 55 -2.41 -11.78 20.29
CA VAL A 55 -3.26 -10.60 20.39
C VAL A 55 -2.64 -9.62 21.40
N LEU A 56 -2.27 -8.42 20.94
CA LEU A 56 -1.75 -7.35 21.81
C LEU A 56 -2.86 -6.48 22.39
N ALA A 57 -3.82 -6.11 21.55
CA ALA A 57 -4.93 -5.26 21.96
C ALA A 57 -6.16 -5.48 21.09
N ARG A 58 -7.33 -5.23 21.67
CA ARG A 58 -8.62 -5.13 20.98
C ARG A 58 -9.26 -3.81 21.38
N GLY A 59 -9.92 -3.15 20.45
CA GLY A 59 -10.72 -1.97 20.71
C GLY A 59 -11.89 -2.23 21.66
N GLU A 60 -12.65 -1.20 22.01
CA GLU A 60 -13.81 -1.30 22.89
C GLU A 60 -14.84 -2.30 22.38
N GLU A 61 -15.55 -2.93 23.31
CA GLU A 61 -16.62 -3.89 22.98
C GLU A 61 -17.85 -3.20 22.42
N THR A 62 -18.57 -3.92 21.59
CA THR A 62 -19.84 -3.44 21.01
C THR A 62 -20.75 -4.62 20.71
N ASP A 63 -22.03 -4.44 21.02
CA ASP A 63 -23.11 -5.32 20.60
C ASP A 63 -23.88 -4.77 19.40
N GLU A 64 -23.46 -3.60 18.90
CA GLU A 64 -24.10 -2.97 17.73
C GLU A 64 -23.81 -3.78 16.45
N PRO A 65 -24.85 -4.04 15.63
CA PRO A 65 -24.68 -4.81 14.42
C PRO A 65 -23.79 -4.07 13.41
N ASN A 66 -23.06 -4.84 12.63
CA ASN A 66 -22.20 -4.32 11.55
C ASN A 66 -21.06 -3.39 12.00
N ARG A 67 -20.66 -3.48 13.27
CA ARG A 67 -19.48 -2.79 13.78
C ARG A 67 -18.32 -3.76 14.02
N CYS A 68 -17.10 -3.27 13.90
CA CYS A 68 -15.90 -4.02 14.21
C CYS A 68 -15.10 -3.38 15.34
N ARG A 69 -14.46 -4.22 16.15
CA ARG A 69 -13.45 -3.84 17.13
C ARG A 69 -12.09 -3.89 16.45
N ALA A 70 -11.31 -2.83 16.56
CA ALA A 70 -9.93 -2.87 16.08
C ALA A 70 -9.14 -4.00 16.75
N ALA A 71 -8.15 -4.54 16.03
CA ALA A 71 -7.29 -5.61 16.53
C ALA A 71 -5.83 -5.33 16.21
N LEU A 72 -4.95 -5.52 17.20
CA LEU A 72 -3.51 -5.46 17.03
C LEU A 72 -2.90 -6.80 17.44
N PHE A 73 -2.09 -7.33 16.53
CA PHE A 73 -1.39 -8.60 16.73
C PHE A 73 0.11 -8.39 16.74
N VAL A 74 0.85 -9.34 17.29
CA VAL A 74 2.30 -9.40 17.19
C VAL A 74 2.76 -10.83 16.92
N THR A 75 3.79 -10.93 16.08
CA THR A 75 4.53 -12.15 15.80
C THR A 75 6.02 -11.83 15.61
N ASP A 76 6.84 -12.84 15.47
CA ASP A 76 8.21 -12.71 14.95
C ASP A 76 8.27 -13.03 13.44
N ALA A 77 9.41 -12.71 12.83
CA ALA A 77 9.57 -12.90 11.40
C ALA A 77 9.59 -14.39 10.99
N GLU A 78 10.12 -15.29 11.81
CA GLU A 78 10.15 -16.73 11.51
C GLU A 78 8.73 -17.28 11.44
N SER A 79 7.89 -16.97 12.43
CA SER A 79 6.48 -17.35 12.45
C SER A 79 5.70 -16.74 11.29
N PHE A 80 5.97 -15.49 10.94
CA PHE A 80 5.35 -14.82 9.79
C PHE A 80 5.70 -15.49 8.47
N LEU A 81 6.98 -15.76 8.25
CA LEU A 81 7.49 -16.39 7.03
C LEU A 81 6.98 -17.83 6.87
N GLY A 82 6.77 -18.53 7.98
CA GLY A 82 6.26 -19.90 8.01
C GLY A 82 4.74 -20.03 7.94
N SER A 83 3.98 -18.93 8.01
CA SER A 83 2.51 -18.97 8.10
C SER A 83 1.82 -18.22 6.96
N PRO A 84 1.25 -18.93 5.97
CA PRO A 84 0.43 -18.28 4.93
C PRO A 84 -0.76 -17.49 5.49
N THR A 85 -1.32 -17.91 6.63
CA THR A 85 -2.42 -17.20 7.28
C THR A 85 -2.01 -15.79 7.71
N LEU A 86 -0.81 -15.62 8.28
CA LEU A 86 -0.33 -14.32 8.74
C LEU A 86 0.05 -13.37 7.59
N GLN A 87 0.17 -13.86 6.37
CA GLN A 87 0.46 -13.08 5.17
C GLN A 87 -0.81 -12.61 4.45
N GLN A 88 -1.98 -13.06 4.87
CA GLN A 88 -3.26 -12.66 4.27
C GLN A 88 -3.72 -11.30 4.80
N GLU A 89 -4.42 -10.55 3.95
CA GLU A 89 -5.09 -9.32 4.35
C GLU A 89 -6.37 -9.63 5.14
N ILE A 90 -6.53 -8.99 6.31
CA ILE A 90 -7.81 -8.89 7.00
C ILE A 90 -8.41 -7.52 6.68
N PHE A 91 -9.44 -7.48 5.84
CA PHE A 91 -10.03 -6.23 5.40
C PHE A 91 -10.83 -5.55 6.51
N GLY A 92 -10.21 -4.58 7.19
CA GLY A 92 -10.79 -3.83 8.30
C GLY A 92 -9.73 -3.23 9.24
N ALA A 93 -10.15 -2.84 10.43
CA ALA A 93 -9.29 -2.19 11.42
C ALA A 93 -8.40 -3.21 12.17
N SER A 94 -7.49 -3.85 11.47
CA SER A 94 -6.51 -4.77 12.06
C SER A 94 -5.09 -4.43 11.62
N SER A 95 -4.12 -4.78 12.46
CA SER A 95 -2.69 -4.62 12.16
C SER A 95 -1.88 -5.74 12.79
N LEU A 96 -0.82 -6.14 12.11
CA LEU A 96 0.16 -7.11 12.59
C LEU A 96 1.54 -6.45 12.74
N VAL A 97 2.13 -6.57 13.90
CA VAL A 97 3.52 -6.18 14.16
C VAL A 97 4.39 -7.41 13.98
N VAL A 98 5.27 -7.39 12.98
CA VAL A 98 6.27 -8.44 12.78
C VAL A 98 7.60 -7.96 13.34
N LYS A 99 8.09 -8.65 14.37
CA LYS A 99 9.39 -8.34 15.00
C LYS A 99 10.50 -9.01 14.21
N CYS A 100 11.36 -8.21 13.60
CA CYS A 100 12.55 -8.65 12.90
C CYS A 100 13.80 -8.45 13.77
N ALA A 101 14.76 -9.34 13.64
CA ALA A 101 16.03 -9.27 14.37
C ALA A 101 16.98 -8.23 13.78
N ASP A 102 16.96 -8.06 12.46
CA ASP A 102 17.85 -7.16 11.72
C ASP A 102 17.23 -6.72 10.38
N ALA A 103 17.98 -5.93 9.62
CA ALA A 103 17.54 -5.40 8.33
C ALA A 103 17.45 -6.49 7.23
N GLU A 104 18.20 -7.59 7.33
CA GLU A 104 18.10 -8.70 6.41
C GLU A 104 16.75 -9.42 6.58
N GLN A 105 16.40 -9.72 7.81
CA GLN A 105 15.11 -10.35 8.12
C GLN A 105 13.91 -9.43 7.75
N VAL A 106 14.07 -8.10 7.83
CA VAL A 106 13.04 -7.19 7.31
C VAL A 106 12.85 -7.35 5.81
N ARG A 107 13.95 -7.48 5.06
CA ARG A 107 13.87 -7.69 3.61
C ARG A 107 13.26 -9.04 3.27
N ASP A 108 13.60 -10.10 4.00
CA ASP A 108 12.99 -11.42 3.83
C ASP A 108 11.47 -11.35 4.01
N VAL A 109 11.00 -10.69 5.07
CA VAL A 109 9.57 -10.43 5.29
C VAL A 109 8.97 -9.63 4.13
N THR A 110 9.63 -8.55 3.70
CA THR A 110 9.16 -7.71 2.59
C THR A 110 9.07 -8.49 1.28
N ALA A 111 10.03 -9.36 1.02
CA ALA A 111 10.06 -10.17 -0.21
C ALA A 111 8.87 -11.13 -0.33
N THR A 112 8.29 -11.58 0.80
CA THR A 112 7.12 -12.48 0.79
C THR A 112 5.79 -11.75 0.62
N LEU A 113 5.76 -10.41 0.84
CA LEU A 113 4.52 -9.65 0.69
C LEU A 113 4.03 -9.69 -0.76
N GLU A 114 2.73 -9.83 -0.92
CA GLU A 114 2.05 -9.61 -2.19
C GLU A 114 2.07 -8.12 -2.57
N GLY A 115 1.53 -7.78 -3.74
CA GLY A 115 1.41 -6.38 -4.17
C GLY A 115 0.58 -5.54 -3.21
N GLN A 116 1.07 -4.36 -2.88
CA GLN A 116 0.48 -3.42 -1.93
C GLN A 116 0.15 -2.08 -2.62
N LEU A 117 -0.87 -1.37 -2.12
CA LEU A 117 -1.15 -0.01 -2.58
C LEU A 117 -0.08 0.97 -2.10
N THR A 118 0.36 0.81 -0.85
CA THR A 118 1.26 1.76 -0.22
C THR A 118 2.23 1.06 0.72
N ALA A 119 3.47 1.52 0.73
CA ALA A 119 4.47 1.20 1.73
C ALA A 119 4.98 2.49 2.38
N THR A 120 5.33 2.43 3.66
CA THR A 120 5.94 3.55 4.38
C THR A 120 7.21 3.09 5.09
N VAL A 121 8.29 3.82 4.94
CA VAL A 121 9.53 3.63 5.68
C VAL A 121 9.66 4.76 6.69
N HIS A 122 9.79 4.42 7.97
CA HIS A 122 10.14 5.36 9.03
C HIS A 122 11.59 5.11 9.43
N ALA A 123 12.44 6.12 9.25
CA ALA A 123 13.88 6.01 9.50
C ALA A 123 14.49 7.34 9.88
N GLU A 124 15.57 7.30 10.67
CA GLU A 124 16.42 8.45 10.97
C GLU A 124 17.54 8.55 9.92
N GLU A 125 18.26 9.66 9.88
CA GLU A 125 19.36 9.89 8.92
C GLU A 125 20.44 8.79 8.99
N SER A 126 20.72 8.30 10.19
CA SER A 126 21.64 7.17 10.41
C SER A 126 21.24 5.86 9.73
N ASP A 127 19.98 5.73 9.35
CA ASP A 127 19.42 4.51 8.77
C ASP A 127 19.29 4.59 7.23
N HIS A 128 19.62 5.72 6.61
CA HIS A 128 19.39 5.97 5.18
C HIS A 128 20.04 4.94 4.28
N GLU A 129 21.23 4.41 4.62
CA GLU A 129 21.86 3.35 3.81
C GLU A 129 21.03 2.05 3.79
N ALA A 130 20.50 1.66 4.95
CA ALA A 130 19.64 0.47 5.05
C ALA A 130 18.26 0.73 4.41
N ALA A 131 17.72 1.93 4.62
CA ALA A 131 16.46 2.36 4.02
C ALA A 131 16.54 2.37 2.49
N ALA A 132 17.64 2.85 1.89
CA ALA A 132 17.81 2.86 0.44
C ALA A 132 17.74 1.44 -0.17
N LYS A 133 18.32 0.45 0.48
CA LYS A 133 18.24 -0.95 0.04
C LYS A 133 16.82 -1.49 0.11
N LEU A 134 16.09 -1.14 1.17
CA LEU A 134 14.70 -1.54 1.33
C LEU A 134 13.78 -0.84 0.34
N LEU A 135 13.98 0.46 0.05
CA LEU A 135 13.19 1.21 -0.92
C LEU A 135 13.23 0.55 -2.30
N ALA A 136 14.41 0.09 -2.75
CA ALA A 136 14.55 -0.61 -4.03
C ALA A 136 13.73 -1.92 -4.09
N GLU A 137 13.54 -2.62 -2.98
CA GLU A 137 12.70 -3.81 -2.91
C GLU A 137 11.20 -3.42 -2.85
N LEU A 138 10.86 -2.36 -2.13
CA LEU A 138 9.48 -1.88 -2.01
C LEU A 138 8.92 -1.33 -3.32
N GLU A 139 9.76 -0.80 -4.23
CA GLU A 139 9.36 -0.39 -5.58
C GLU A 139 8.74 -1.54 -6.39
N LEU A 140 9.12 -2.79 -6.10
CA LEU A 140 8.56 -3.98 -6.71
C LEU A 140 7.26 -4.46 -6.04
N LYS A 141 6.94 -3.91 -4.86
CA LYS A 141 5.82 -4.38 -4.02
C LYS A 141 4.71 -3.35 -3.85
N ALA A 142 4.99 -2.06 -3.99
CA ALA A 142 4.00 -1.02 -3.72
C ALA A 142 3.94 0.03 -4.82
N GLY A 143 2.75 0.53 -5.09
CA GLY A 143 2.55 1.60 -6.08
C GLY A 143 2.87 2.99 -5.54
N ARG A 144 2.89 3.17 -4.21
CA ARG A 144 3.22 4.43 -3.54
C ARG A 144 4.10 4.17 -2.35
N ILE A 145 5.23 4.88 -2.28
CA ILE A 145 6.18 4.77 -1.18
C ILE A 145 6.27 6.11 -0.46
N LEU A 146 6.11 6.09 0.87
CA LEU A 146 6.25 7.24 1.74
C LEU A 146 7.48 7.09 2.63
N PHE A 147 8.04 8.22 3.03
CA PHE A 147 9.11 8.27 4.00
C PHE A 147 8.71 9.18 5.17
N ASN A 148 8.78 8.64 6.39
CA ASN A 148 8.39 9.32 7.63
C ASN A 148 6.98 9.93 7.62
N GLY A 149 6.04 9.32 6.88
CA GLY A 149 4.65 9.74 6.77
C GLY A 149 3.68 8.58 6.97
N TRP A 150 2.42 8.91 7.26
CA TRP A 150 1.34 7.92 7.37
C TRP A 150 0.50 7.91 6.10
N PRO A 151 0.14 6.75 5.54
CA PRO A 151 -0.58 6.66 4.28
C PRO A 151 -2.10 6.87 4.46
N THR A 152 -2.49 7.91 5.18
CA THR A 152 -3.88 8.17 5.58
C THR A 152 -4.76 8.77 4.49
N GLY A 153 -4.20 9.21 3.39
CA GLY A 153 -4.95 9.79 2.28
C GLY A 153 -4.12 9.89 1.01
N VAL A 154 -4.78 10.25 -0.09
CA VAL A 154 -4.16 10.53 -1.38
C VAL A 154 -4.54 11.93 -1.84
N GLU A 155 -3.54 12.70 -2.26
CA GLU A 155 -3.75 14.00 -2.87
C GLU A 155 -4.00 13.83 -4.37
N VAL A 156 -4.96 14.58 -4.92
CA VAL A 156 -5.21 14.58 -6.37
C VAL A 156 -4.19 15.47 -7.05
N GLY A 157 -3.21 14.87 -7.70
CA GLY A 157 -2.12 15.58 -8.37
C GLY A 157 -1.62 14.85 -9.61
N HIS A 158 -0.68 15.48 -10.34
CA HIS A 158 -0.13 14.93 -11.57
C HIS A 158 0.78 13.72 -11.33
N ALA A 159 1.47 13.67 -10.20
CA ALA A 159 2.40 12.59 -9.85
C ALA A 159 1.78 11.52 -8.94
N MET A 160 0.51 11.64 -8.59
CA MET A 160 -0.13 10.69 -7.70
C MET A 160 -0.34 9.35 -8.38
N VAL A 161 0.10 8.30 -7.71
CA VAL A 161 -0.22 6.91 -8.04
C VAL A 161 -0.93 6.28 -6.85
N HIS A 162 -2.19 5.90 -7.06
CA HIS A 162 -2.92 5.02 -6.17
C HIS A 162 -3.24 3.73 -6.93
N GLY A 163 -2.29 2.84 -6.88
CA GLY A 163 -2.23 1.58 -7.63
C GLY A 163 -1.20 0.67 -7.01
N GLY A 164 -0.67 -0.27 -7.75
CA GLY A 164 0.37 -1.19 -7.30
C GLY A 164 0.31 -2.52 -8.05
N PRO A 165 1.25 -3.43 -7.76
CA PRO A 165 1.25 -4.76 -8.33
C PRO A 165 0.01 -5.56 -7.88
N TYR A 166 -0.35 -6.60 -8.64
CA TYR A 166 -1.38 -7.55 -8.21
C TYR A 166 -0.98 -8.19 -6.86
N PRO A 167 -1.89 -8.39 -5.90
CA PRO A 167 -3.35 -8.23 -5.97
C PRO A 167 -3.85 -6.82 -5.58
N ALA A 168 -2.97 -5.85 -5.31
CA ALA A 168 -3.39 -4.50 -4.92
C ALA A 168 -4.28 -3.84 -5.99
N THR A 169 -4.00 -4.10 -7.27
CA THR A 169 -4.87 -3.70 -8.39
C THR A 169 -4.94 -4.78 -9.45
N SER A 170 -6.01 -4.75 -10.25
CA SER A 170 -6.17 -5.61 -11.43
C SER A 170 -5.42 -5.08 -12.67
N ASP A 171 -5.04 -3.81 -12.68
CA ASP A 171 -4.20 -3.18 -13.72
C ASP A 171 -3.12 -2.32 -13.07
N SER A 172 -1.91 -2.85 -12.99
CA SER A 172 -0.76 -2.21 -12.37
C SER A 172 -0.17 -1.05 -13.19
N ARG A 173 -0.65 -0.83 -14.41
CA ARG A 173 -0.15 0.23 -15.31
C ARG A 173 -0.89 1.54 -15.16
N THR A 174 -1.97 1.56 -14.39
CA THR A 174 -2.83 2.72 -14.21
C THR A 174 -2.95 3.12 -12.75
N THR A 175 -3.42 4.32 -12.52
CA THR A 175 -3.76 4.81 -11.18
C THR A 175 -5.27 5.02 -11.05
N SER A 176 -5.82 4.85 -9.84
CA SER A 176 -7.24 5.16 -9.56
C SER A 176 -7.47 6.60 -9.09
N VAL A 177 -6.41 7.34 -8.75
CA VAL A 177 -6.46 8.73 -8.28
C VAL A 177 -5.36 9.55 -8.96
N GLY A 178 -5.60 10.84 -9.14
CA GLY A 178 -4.68 11.76 -9.80
C GLY A 178 -5.05 12.02 -11.25
N SER A 179 -4.30 12.93 -11.89
CA SER A 179 -4.59 13.38 -13.26
C SER A 179 -4.52 12.25 -14.29
N LEU A 180 -3.63 11.27 -14.07
CA LEU A 180 -3.46 10.13 -14.96
C LEU A 180 -4.54 9.04 -14.80
N ALA A 181 -5.46 9.18 -13.84
CA ALA A 181 -6.56 8.24 -13.65
C ALA A 181 -7.47 8.15 -14.90
N ILE A 182 -7.49 9.17 -15.73
CA ILE A 182 -8.22 9.18 -17.02
C ILE A 182 -7.74 8.08 -17.97
N GLU A 183 -6.47 7.67 -17.91
CA GLU A 183 -5.89 6.66 -18.80
C GLU A 183 -6.59 5.30 -18.70
N ARG A 184 -7.24 5.01 -17.57
CA ARG A 184 -8.04 3.78 -17.38
C ARG A 184 -9.26 3.71 -18.31
N PHE A 185 -9.71 4.85 -18.80
CA PHE A 185 -10.88 4.99 -19.67
C PHE A 185 -10.50 5.24 -21.12
N LEU A 186 -9.21 5.33 -21.42
CA LEU A 186 -8.69 5.58 -22.74
C LEU A 186 -8.17 4.29 -23.37
N ARG A 187 -8.23 4.24 -24.70
CA ARG A 187 -7.56 3.22 -25.49
C ARG A 187 -6.94 3.83 -26.73
N PRO A 188 -5.82 3.35 -27.20
CA PRO A 188 -5.24 3.79 -28.46
C PRO A 188 -6.14 3.38 -29.64
N VAL A 189 -6.18 4.24 -30.67
CA VAL A 189 -6.78 3.96 -31.96
C VAL A 189 -5.76 4.33 -33.04
N ALA A 190 -5.47 3.41 -33.93
CA ALA A 190 -4.62 3.67 -35.11
C ALA A 190 -5.49 4.00 -36.32
N TYR A 191 -5.06 5.01 -37.11
CA TYR A 191 -5.62 5.35 -38.40
C TYR A 191 -4.58 4.97 -39.45
N GLN A 192 -4.94 4.12 -40.40
CA GLN A 192 -4.09 3.69 -41.49
C GLN A 192 -4.78 3.94 -42.84
N ASP A 193 -4.09 4.56 -43.78
CA ASP A 193 -4.58 4.86 -45.13
C ASP A 193 -5.90 5.67 -45.14
N VAL A 194 -6.18 6.42 -44.09
CA VAL A 194 -7.35 7.30 -44.01
C VAL A 194 -7.07 8.60 -44.72
N PRO A 195 -7.94 9.04 -45.64
CA PRO A 195 -7.79 10.34 -46.30
C PRO A 195 -7.65 11.49 -45.28
N ALA A 196 -6.72 12.43 -45.53
CA ALA A 196 -6.43 13.53 -44.60
C ALA A 196 -7.66 14.35 -44.21
N THR A 197 -8.63 14.49 -45.09
CA THR A 197 -9.91 15.19 -44.84
C THR A 197 -10.84 14.50 -43.85
N LEU A 198 -10.56 13.25 -43.49
CA LEU A 198 -11.35 12.45 -42.57
C LEU A 198 -10.62 12.25 -41.21
N LEU A 199 -9.39 12.71 -41.10
CA LEU A 199 -8.64 12.61 -39.85
C LEU A 199 -9.19 13.56 -38.78
N PRO A 200 -9.27 13.14 -37.51
CA PRO A 200 -9.54 14.06 -36.40
C PRO A 200 -8.54 15.18 -36.31
N ALA A 201 -8.97 16.38 -35.90
CA ALA A 201 -8.11 17.58 -35.81
C ALA A 201 -6.82 17.36 -35.00
N ALA A 202 -6.88 16.55 -33.96
CA ALA A 202 -5.73 16.22 -33.10
C ALA A 202 -4.58 15.49 -33.81
N ILE A 203 -4.85 14.80 -34.94
CA ILE A 203 -3.86 14.08 -35.74
C ILE A 203 -3.80 14.57 -37.20
N ALA A 204 -4.56 15.61 -37.55
CA ALA A 204 -4.56 16.20 -38.88
C ALA A 204 -3.23 16.93 -39.16
N ASP A 205 -2.85 16.97 -40.43
CA ASP A 205 -1.69 17.73 -40.88
C ASP A 205 -1.80 19.23 -40.52
N GLY A 206 -0.67 19.87 -40.25
CA GLY A 206 -0.61 21.28 -39.85
C GLY A 206 -1.04 21.57 -38.42
N ASN A 207 -1.37 20.55 -37.62
CA ASN A 207 -1.68 20.68 -36.19
C ASN A 207 -2.65 21.85 -35.85
N PRO A 208 -3.88 21.86 -36.38
CA PRO A 208 -4.81 22.98 -36.23
C PRO A 208 -5.14 23.30 -34.75
N GLU A 209 -5.00 22.35 -33.85
CA GLU A 209 -5.22 22.53 -32.40
C GLU A 209 -3.96 22.93 -31.62
N GLN A 210 -2.81 23.01 -32.28
CA GLN A 210 -1.51 23.38 -31.69
C GLN A 210 -1.14 22.56 -30.44
N ILE A 211 -1.52 21.28 -30.43
CA ILE A 211 -1.23 20.38 -29.33
C ILE A 211 0.15 19.74 -29.47
N TRP A 212 0.71 19.31 -28.37
CA TRP A 212 1.90 18.48 -28.38
C TRP A 212 1.58 17.10 -28.95
N ARG A 213 2.34 16.67 -29.95
CA ARG A 213 2.19 15.36 -30.57
C ARG A 213 3.55 14.73 -30.88
N ARG A 214 3.57 13.48 -31.18
CA ARG A 214 4.79 12.76 -31.54
C ARG A 214 4.78 12.44 -33.03
N ILE A 215 5.73 13.03 -33.78
CA ILE A 215 5.95 12.76 -35.21
C ILE A 215 7.29 12.05 -35.32
N ASP A 216 7.35 10.91 -35.99
CA ASP A 216 8.55 10.08 -36.15
C ASP A 216 9.35 9.87 -34.84
N GLY A 217 8.63 9.67 -33.77
CA GLY A 217 9.22 9.46 -32.44
C GLY A 217 9.65 10.73 -31.70
N ARG A 218 9.55 11.92 -32.32
CA ARG A 218 9.93 13.20 -31.71
C ARG A 218 8.71 13.96 -31.23
N LEU A 219 8.80 14.51 -30.03
CA LEU A 219 7.76 15.38 -29.46
C LEU A 219 7.87 16.77 -30.11
N THR A 220 6.79 17.24 -30.72
CA THR A 220 6.74 18.53 -31.46
C THR A 220 5.36 19.17 -31.32
N ARG A 221 5.27 20.43 -31.70
CA ARG A 221 4.02 21.18 -31.91
C ARG A 221 3.76 21.51 -33.39
N ASP A 222 4.59 20.99 -34.27
CA ASP A 222 4.43 21.17 -35.71
C ASP A 222 3.25 20.36 -36.27
#